data_2a4a6ae0695ea570b2e32d1fdd56fdcf
#
_entry.id   2a4a6ae0695ea570b2e32d1fdd56fdcf
#
_cell.length_a   1.000
_cell.length_b   1.000
_cell.length_c   1.000
_cell.angle_alpha   90.00
_cell.angle_beta   90.00
_cell.angle_gamma   90.00
#
_symmetry.space_group_name_H-M   'P 1'
#
loop_
_entity.id
_entity.type
_entity.pdbx_description
1 polymer ?
#
loop_
_entity_poly.entity_id
_entity_poly.type
_entity_poly.pdbx_seq_one_letter_code
_entity_poly.pdbx_strand_id
1 'polypeptide(L)'
;MGARLFTAVLPSADLVEELDHFLTPRRQAEPRLRWTRPEGWHLTTAFMASVTDDGVDRLTEALAEVAARTPAFRLRLGGGGAFPWPRETKVLWMGVREGEDQLAALAERSRNAAVRAGVRVDGARFVPHLTLARASRAIDTTRLVRVLDTIDADGWTADELVLVQSHLRDRGNRYEVLHRFNLSTDSRD
;
A
#
# COMPACT_ATOMS: atom_id res chain seq x y z
N MET A 1 15.30 -3.30 -20.14
CA MET A 1 14.31 -2.36 -19.51
C MET A 1 14.17 -2.77 -18.05
N GLY A 2 14.19 -1.83 -17.12
CA GLY A 2 14.08 -2.17 -15.70
C GLY A 2 12.64 -2.53 -15.30
N ALA A 3 12.50 -3.39 -14.29
CA ALA A 3 11.23 -3.75 -13.70
C ALA A 3 10.67 -2.60 -12.85
N ARG A 4 9.35 -2.40 -12.88
CA ARG A 4 8.64 -1.46 -12.01
C ARG A 4 8.24 -2.20 -10.74
N LEU A 5 8.85 -1.84 -9.61
CA LEU A 5 8.70 -2.54 -8.35
C LEU A 5 8.17 -1.62 -7.24
N PHE A 6 7.56 -2.23 -6.24
CA PHE A 6 7.27 -1.56 -4.97
C PHE A 6 7.32 -2.57 -3.82
N THR A 7 7.58 -2.08 -2.62
CA THR A 7 7.41 -2.84 -1.39
C THR A 7 6.08 -2.46 -0.72
N ALA A 8 5.44 -3.41 -0.05
CA ALA A 8 4.15 -3.17 0.58
C ALA A 8 3.88 -4.12 1.76
N VAL A 9 2.92 -3.71 2.59
CA VAL A 9 2.20 -4.57 3.53
C VAL A 9 0.83 -4.90 2.93
N LEU A 10 0.42 -6.15 2.99
CA LEU A 10 -0.89 -6.60 2.51
C LEU A 10 -1.90 -6.64 3.66
N PRO A 11 -3.18 -6.29 3.40
CA PRO A 11 -4.24 -6.48 4.38
C PRO A 11 -4.52 -7.98 4.60
N SER A 12 -5.06 -8.34 5.77
CA SER A 12 -5.53 -9.70 6.04
C SER A 12 -6.72 -10.06 5.15
N ALA A 13 -6.97 -11.37 4.98
CA ALA A 13 -8.11 -11.85 4.21
C ALA A 13 -9.44 -11.38 4.79
N ASP A 14 -9.60 -11.40 6.11
CA ASP A 14 -10.81 -10.96 6.81
C ASP A 14 -11.07 -9.47 6.58
N LEU A 15 -10.03 -8.63 6.67
CA LEU A 15 -10.15 -7.20 6.37
C LEU A 15 -10.50 -6.96 4.89
N VAL A 16 -9.93 -7.74 3.98
CA VAL A 16 -10.27 -7.65 2.55
C VAL A 16 -11.75 -7.95 2.32
N GLU A 17 -12.30 -8.99 2.94
CA GLU A 17 -13.71 -9.37 2.83
C GLU A 17 -14.62 -8.29 3.42
N GLU A 18 -14.32 -7.81 4.62
CA GLU A 18 -15.08 -6.75 5.29
C GLU A 18 -15.10 -5.46 4.46
N LEU A 19 -13.93 -5.02 4.00
CA LEU A 19 -13.80 -3.80 3.19
C LEU A 19 -14.47 -3.95 1.82
N ASP A 20 -14.41 -5.12 1.19
CA ASP A 20 -15.08 -5.41 -0.07
C ASP A 20 -16.61 -5.33 0.07
N HIS A 21 -17.14 -5.95 1.12
CA HIS A 21 -18.55 -5.86 1.47
C HIS A 21 -18.99 -4.41 1.70
N PHE A 22 -18.24 -3.67 2.52
CA PHE A 22 -18.50 -2.25 2.79
C PHE A 22 -18.48 -1.40 1.51
N LEU A 23 -17.55 -1.63 0.59
CA LEU A 23 -17.41 -0.84 -0.63
C LEU A 23 -18.39 -1.19 -1.75
N THR A 24 -18.97 -2.37 -1.75
CA THR A 24 -19.84 -2.86 -2.83
C THR A 24 -20.97 -1.88 -3.19
N PRO A 25 -21.83 -1.38 -2.29
CA PRO A 25 -22.87 -0.42 -2.63
C PRO A 25 -22.29 0.96 -3.05
N ARG A 26 -21.10 1.32 -2.57
CA ARG A 26 -20.42 2.58 -2.90
C ARG A 26 -19.87 2.57 -4.33
N ARG A 27 -19.40 1.41 -4.79
CA ARG A 27 -18.97 1.21 -6.19
C ARG A 27 -20.11 1.44 -7.17
N GLN A 28 -21.29 0.95 -6.83
CA GLN A 28 -22.49 1.14 -7.65
C GLN A 28 -22.95 2.61 -7.68
N ALA A 29 -22.83 3.31 -6.55
CA ALA A 29 -23.23 4.70 -6.42
C ALA A 29 -22.25 5.68 -7.09
N GLU A 30 -20.99 5.31 -7.30
CA GLU A 30 -19.95 6.20 -7.87
C GLU A 30 -19.21 5.52 -9.05
N PRO A 31 -19.86 5.36 -10.20
CA PRO A 31 -19.29 4.69 -11.38
C PRO A 31 -18.19 5.51 -12.08
N ARG A 32 -18.03 6.79 -11.77
CA ARG A 32 -16.96 7.65 -12.31
C ARG A 32 -15.59 7.31 -11.73
N LEU A 33 -15.54 6.60 -10.60
CA LEU A 33 -14.33 6.08 -10.01
C LEU A 33 -13.97 4.71 -10.61
N ARG A 34 -12.70 4.55 -10.96
CA ARG A 34 -12.13 3.25 -11.27
C ARG A 34 -11.64 2.60 -9.97
N TRP A 35 -12.46 1.74 -9.43
CA TRP A 35 -12.21 1.07 -8.17
C TRP A 35 -11.09 0.03 -8.29
N THR A 36 -10.20 0.01 -7.30
CA THR A 36 -9.20 -1.04 -7.15
C THR A 36 -9.90 -2.33 -6.74
N ARG A 37 -9.57 -3.43 -7.39
CA ARG A 37 -10.08 -4.74 -7.00
C ARG A 37 -9.46 -5.18 -5.68
N PRO A 38 -10.14 -6.00 -4.86
CA PRO A 38 -9.61 -6.47 -3.57
C PRO A 38 -8.22 -7.08 -3.64
N GLU A 39 -7.92 -7.85 -4.69
CA GLU A 39 -6.62 -8.49 -4.90
C GLU A 39 -5.48 -7.48 -5.16
N GLY A 40 -5.83 -6.24 -5.44
CA GLY A 40 -4.87 -5.15 -5.66
C GLY A 40 -4.66 -4.25 -4.45
N TRP A 41 -5.32 -4.51 -3.32
CA TRP A 41 -5.18 -3.67 -2.13
C TRP A 41 -3.87 -3.94 -1.39
N HIS A 42 -3.16 -2.87 -1.09
CA HIS A 42 -1.88 -2.89 -0.41
C HIS A 42 -1.55 -1.52 0.18
N LEU A 43 -0.67 -1.51 1.18
CA LEU A 43 -0.07 -0.29 1.73
C LEU A 43 1.37 -0.22 1.22
N THR A 44 1.61 0.63 0.23
CA THR A 44 2.95 0.80 -0.37
C THR A 44 3.91 1.43 0.64
N THR A 45 5.10 0.84 0.80
CA THR A 45 6.16 1.36 1.66
C THR A 45 7.30 2.02 0.89
N ALA A 46 7.65 1.52 -0.30
CA ALA A 46 8.59 2.16 -1.20
C ALA A 46 8.23 1.86 -2.66
N PHE A 47 8.44 2.83 -3.56
CA PHE A 47 8.17 2.67 -4.98
C PHE A 47 9.44 2.93 -5.80
N MET A 48 9.70 2.06 -6.78
CA MET A 48 10.89 2.04 -7.63
C MET A 48 10.47 1.88 -9.09
N ALA A 49 10.58 2.94 -9.87
CA ALA A 49 10.05 3.00 -11.23
C ALA A 49 10.79 2.11 -12.24
N SER A 50 12.07 1.81 -11.97
CA SER A 50 12.91 1.02 -12.87
C SER A 50 14.05 0.38 -12.08
N VAL A 51 14.04 -0.94 -12.01
CA VAL A 51 15.06 -1.75 -11.31
C VAL A 51 15.63 -2.77 -12.30
N THR A 52 16.94 -2.85 -12.42
CA THR A 52 17.63 -3.85 -13.24
C THR A 52 17.60 -5.21 -12.58
N ASP A 53 17.84 -6.30 -13.30
CA ASP A 53 17.83 -7.67 -12.75
C ASP A 53 18.82 -7.80 -11.58
N ASP A 54 20.07 -7.36 -11.74
CA ASP A 54 21.06 -7.32 -10.64
C ASP A 54 20.59 -6.42 -9.47
N GLY A 55 19.83 -5.39 -9.76
CA GLY A 55 19.22 -4.52 -8.76
C GLY A 55 18.14 -5.23 -7.95
N VAL A 56 17.40 -6.14 -8.57
CA VAL A 56 16.37 -6.96 -7.89
C VAL A 56 17.02 -7.87 -6.87
N ASP A 57 18.14 -8.54 -7.22
CA ASP A 57 18.85 -9.45 -6.32
C ASP A 57 19.38 -8.70 -5.08
N ARG A 58 20.10 -7.59 -5.29
CA ARG A 58 20.61 -6.76 -4.18
C ARG A 58 19.49 -6.16 -3.32
N LEU A 59 18.39 -5.75 -3.95
CA LEU A 59 17.24 -5.23 -3.25
C LEU A 59 16.59 -6.31 -2.38
N THR A 60 16.45 -7.52 -2.91
CA THR A 60 15.88 -8.67 -2.19
C THR A 60 16.68 -9.00 -0.93
N GLU A 61 18.00 -9.06 -1.03
CA GLU A 61 18.90 -9.27 0.13
C GLU A 61 18.75 -8.15 1.17
N ALA A 62 18.76 -6.88 0.72
CA ALA A 62 18.64 -5.74 1.61
C ALA A 62 17.26 -5.67 2.31
N LEU A 63 16.17 -6.07 1.64
CA LEU A 63 14.83 -6.14 2.21
C LEU A 63 14.68 -7.30 3.20
N ALA A 64 15.32 -8.43 2.96
CA ALA A 64 15.37 -9.54 3.91
C ALA A 64 15.99 -9.11 5.25
N GLU A 65 17.08 -8.33 5.22
CA GLU A 65 17.68 -7.75 6.43
C GLU A 65 16.74 -6.78 7.15
N VAL A 66 16.00 -5.95 6.40
CA VAL A 66 15.00 -5.03 6.98
C VAL A 66 13.92 -5.81 7.70
N ALA A 67 13.37 -6.83 7.05
CA ALA A 67 12.30 -7.65 7.62
C ALA A 67 12.75 -8.38 8.88
N ALA A 68 13.94 -9.02 8.86
CA ALA A 68 14.48 -9.73 10.01
C ALA A 68 14.71 -8.87 11.27
N ARG A 69 14.85 -7.53 11.07
CA ARG A 69 15.07 -6.56 12.16
C ARG A 69 13.83 -5.72 12.49
N THR A 70 12.70 -5.97 11.84
CA THR A 70 11.46 -5.24 12.06
C THR A 70 10.46 -6.16 12.75
N PRO A 71 10.07 -5.89 14.00
CA PRO A 71 9.02 -6.67 14.66
C PRO A 71 7.70 -6.58 13.91
N ALA A 72 6.95 -7.68 13.90
CA ALA A 72 5.56 -7.66 13.49
C ALA A 72 4.77 -6.68 14.37
N PHE A 73 3.80 -5.98 13.80
CA PHE A 73 3.07 -4.92 14.48
C PHE A 73 1.59 -4.89 14.11
N ARG A 74 0.77 -4.35 15.01
CA ARG A 74 -0.66 -4.18 14.77
C ARG A 74 -0.91 -3.05 13.78
N LEU A 75 -1.78 -3.30 12.79
CA LEU A 75 -2.31 -2.29 11.88
C LEU A 75 -3.83 -2.26 11.95
N ARG A 76 -4.41 -1.08 11.85
CA ARG A 76 -5.85 -0.88 11.66
C ARG A 76 -6.08 0.25 10.66
N LEU A 77 -6.90 -0.02 9.64
CA LEU A 77 -7.30 1.00 8.68
C LEU A 77 -8.41 1.88 9.25
N GLY A 78 -8.49 3.10 8.76
CA GLY A 78 -9.58 4.01 9.05
C GLY A 78 -9.26 5.43 8.65
N GLY A 79 -10.32 6.21 8.46
CA GLY A 79 -10.21 7.56 7.91
C GLY A 79 -10.11 7.56 6.41
N GLY A 80 -11.11 8.15 5.75
CA GLY A 80 -11.09 8.38 4.31
C GLY A 80 -10.21 9.56 3.94
N GLY A 81 -9.61 9.51 2.75
CA GLY A 81 -8.84 10.62 2.22
C GLY A 81 -8.77 10.62 0.71
N ALA A 82 -8.23 11.69 0.16
CA ALA A 82 -8.07 11.82 -1.27
C ALA A 82 -6.82 12.64 -1.64
N PHE A 83 -6.21 12.30 -2.75
CA PHE A 83 -5.17 13.12 -3.36
C PHE A 83 -5.70 13.82 -4.61
N PRO A 84 -5.39 15.11 -4.80
CA PRO A 84 -4.73 16.00 -3.84
C PRO A 84 -5.61 16.35 -2.62
N TRP A 85 -6.95 16.44 -2.77
CA TRP A 85 -7.95 16.68 -1.71
C TRP A 85 -9.34 16.21 -2.15
N PRO A 86 -10.31 16.07 -1.20
CA PRO A 86 -11.62 15.48 -1.49
C PRO A 86 -12.46 16.18 -2.56
N ARG A 87 -12.32 17.50 -2.71
CA ARG A 87 -13.06 18.28 -3.75
C ARG A 87 -12.51 18.09 -5.16
N GLU A 88 -11.27 17.62 -5.30
CA GLU A 88 -10.58 17.40 -6.57
C GLU A 88 -9.89 16.05 -6.61
N THR A 89 -10.60 15.02 -6.24
CA THR A 89 -10.05 13.66 -6.09
C THR A 89 -9.55 13.10 -7.41
N LYS A 90 -8.30 12.69 -7.40
CA LYS A 90 -7.66 11.81 -8.40
C LYS A 90 -7.41 10.41 -7.85
N VAL A 91 -7.16 10.30 -6.55
CA VAL A 91 -6.96 9.03 -5.83
C VAL A 91 -7.78 9.09 -4.55
N LEU A 92 -8.70 8.16 -4.39
CA LEU A 92 -9.44 7.92 -3.16
C LEU A 92 -8.75 6.83 -2.37
N TRP A 93 -8.57 7.01 -1.06
CA TRP A 93 -7.85 6.07 -0.22
C TRP A 93 -8.41 5.99 1.20
N MET A 94 -8.02 4.93 1.89
CA MET A 94 -8.23 4.75 3.33
C MET A 94 -6.88 4.87 4.05
N GLY A 95 -6.86 5.60 5.16
CA GLY A 95 -5.68 5.81 5.99
C GLY A 95 -5.47 4.71 7.02
N VAL A 96 -4.53 4.94 7.91
CA VAL A 96 -4.15 4.06 9.01
C VAL A 96 -4.46 4.77 10.32
N ARG A 97 -5.18 4.10 11.25
CA ARG A 97 -5.52 4.61 12.60
C ARG A 97 -4.61 4.05 13.69
N GLU A 98 -4.12 2.82 13.50
CA GLU A 98 -3.22 2.15 14.43
C GLU A 98 -2.04 1.58 13.66
N GLY A 99 -0.83 1.73 14.21
CA GLY A 99 0.41 1.25 13.59
C GLY A 99 0.98 2.18 12.53
N GLU A 100 0.54 3.44 12.46
CA GLU A 100 1.04 4.43 11.49
C GLU A 100 2.53 4.66 11.63
N ASP A 101 3.04 4.83 12.86
CA ASP A 101 4.46 5.07 13.13
C ASP A 101 5.32 3.87 12.75
N GLN A 102 4.86 2.64 13.05
CA GLN A 102 5.55 1.42 12.70
C GLN A 102 5.60 1.22 11.17
N LEU A 103 4.48 1.49 10.48
CA LEU A 103 4.43 1.44 9.03
C LEU A 103 5.32 2.52 8.39
N ALA A 104 5.37 3.72 8.94
CA ALA A 104 6.26 4.78 8.49
C ALA A 104 7.73 4.41 8.68
N ALA A 105 8.08 3.82 9.83
CA ALA A 105 9.43 3.32 10.09
C ALA A 105 9.83 2.19 9.12
N LEU A 106 8.91 1.25 8.82
CA LEU A 106 9.13 0.20 7.84
C LEU A 106 9.33 0.80 6.43
N ALA A 107 8.54 1.81 6.06
CA ALA A 107 8.68 2.51 4.79
C ALA A 107 10.04 3.20 4.67
N GLU A 108 10.49 3.90 5.71
CA GLU A 108 11.81 4.53 5.73
C GLU A 108 12.93 3.50 5.60
N ARG A 109 12.88 2.40 6.36
CA ARG A 109 13.86 1.30 6.27
C ARG A 109 13.89 0.66 4.89
N SER A 110 12.74 0.43 4.28
CA SER A 110 12.61 -0.15 2.94
C SER A 110 13.20 0.79 1.87
N ARG A 111 12.93 2.09 1.96
CA ARG A 111 13.50 3.12 1.06
C ARG A 111 15.02 3.19 1.21
N ASN A 112 15.53 3.22 2.44
CA ASN A 112 16.96 3.24 2.71
C ASN A 112 17.66 1.96 2.22
N ALA A 113 17.02 0.79 2.35
CA ALA A 113 17.54 -0.46 1.80
C ALA A 113 17.64 -0.41 0.27
N ALA A 114 16.61 0.10 -0.41
CA ALA A 114 16.64 0.25 -1.86
C ALA A 114 17.76 1.21 -2.32
N VAL A 115 17.94 2.33 -1.63
CA VAL A 115 19.05 3.28 -1.94
C VAL A 115 20.40 2.60 -1.75
N ARG A 116 20.61 1.85 -0.65
CA ARG A 116 21.87 1.10 -0.43
C ARG A 116 22.11 0.02 -1.48
N ALA A 117 21.04 -0.59 -2.00
CA ALA A 117 21.12 -1.55 -3.11
C ALA A 117 21.39 -0.90 -4.48
N GLY A 118 21.56 0.44 -4.52
CA GLY A 118 21.78 1.19 -5.75
C GLY A 118 20.51 1.39 -6.58
N VAL A 119 19.32 1.23 -5.97
CA VAL A 119 18.04 1.38 -6.64
C VAL A 119 17.46 2.77 -6.37
N ARG A 120 17.01 3.45 -7.43
CA ARG A 120 16.34 4.75 -7.30
C ARG A 120 14.93 4.58 -6.75
N VAL A 121 14.63 5.29 -5.66
CA VAL A 121 13.31 5.32 -5.02
C VAL A 121 12.59 6.62 -5.35
N ASP A 122 11.26 6.58 -5.47
CA ASP A 122 10.43 7.77 -5.59
C ASP A 122 10.59 8.66 -4.34
N GLY A 123 10.89 9.94 -4.57
CA GLY A 123 11.14 10.92 -3.51
C GLY A 123 9.89 11.51 -2.85
N ALA A 124 8.69 11.09 -3.23
CA ALA A 124 7.45 11.60 -2.64
C ALA A 124 7.39 11.39 -1.12
N ARG A 125 6.78 12.36 -0.42
CA ARG A 125 6.50 12.24 1.01
C ARG A 125 5.64 10.98 1.25
N PHE A 126 6.05 10.17 2.21
CA PHE A 126 5.27 9.01 2.63
C PHE A 126 3.97 9.44 3.34
N VAL A 127 2.86 8.94 2.85
CA VAL A 127 1.53 9.04 3.48
C VAL A 127 0.98 7.62 3.56
N PRO A 128 0.78 7.06 4.75
CA PRO A 128 0.23 5.70 4.91
C PRO A 128 -1.19 5.64 4.37
N HIS A 129 -1.42 4.87 3.31
CA HIS A 129 -2.75 4.73 2.73
C HIS A 129 -2.92 3.45 1.92
N LEU A 130 -4.14 2.97 1.86
CA LEU A 130 -4.60 1.93 0.96
C LEU A 130 -5.46 2.56 -0.13
N THR A 131 -5.03 2.48 -1.39
CA THR A 131 -5.75 3.05 -2.52
C THR A 131 -7.02 2.25 -2.82
N LEU A 132 -8.17 2.92 -2.75
CA LEU A 132 -9.49 2.34 -3.04
C LEU A 132 -9.94 2.55 -4.48
N ALA A 133 -9.66 3.74 -5.04
CA ALA A 133 -10.08 4.06 -6.39
C ALA A 133 -9.26 5.21 -7.00
N ARG A 134 -9.36 5.35 -8.31
CA ARG A 134 -8.73 6.44 -9.07
C ARG A 134 -9.74 7.07 -10.01
N ALA A 135 -9.63 8.38 -10.23
CA ALA A 135 -10.41 9.13 -11.20
C ALA A 135 -9.54 9.58 -12.38
N SER A 136 -10.03 9.42 -13.61
CA SER A 136 -9.36 9.95 -14.81
C SER A 136 -9.42 11.48 -14.88
N ARG A 137 -10.54 12.05 -14.40
CA ARG A 137 -10.74 13.49 -14.20
C ARG A 137 -11.00 13.74 -12.72
N ALA A 138 -10.63 14.93 -12.22
CA ALA A 138 -10.90 15.29 -10.84
C ALA A 138 -12.42 15.31 -10.58
N ILE A 139 -12.83 14.71 -9.46
CA ILE A 139 -14.22 14.67 -9.00
C ILE A 139 -14.31 15.01 -7.51
N ASP A 140 -15.43 15.56 -7.08
CA ASP A 140 -15.68 15.79 -5.66
C ASP A 140 -16.14 14.48 -4.98
N THR A 141 -15.35 14.01 -4.05
CA THR A 141 -15.64 12.81 -3.22
C THR A 141 -15.84 13.14 -1.75
N THR A 142 -16.10 14.40 -1.39
CA THR A 142 -16.24 14.84 0.02
C THR A 142 -17.24 14.00 0.80
N ARG A 143 -18.39 13.65 0.19
CA ARG A 143 -19.40 12.79 0.83
C ARG A 143 -18.88 11.36 1.03
N LEU A 144 -18.16 10.82 0.04
CA LEU A 144 -17.64 9.48 0.09
C LEU A 144 -16.53 9.35 1.15
N VAL A 145 -15.65 10.35 1.26
CA VAL A 145 -14.64 10.41 2.33
C VAL A 145 -15.30 10.35 3.71
N ARG A 146 -16.38 11.11 3.95
CA ARG A 146 -17.13 11.04 5.22
C ARG A 146 -17.75 9.66 5.47
N VAL A 147 -18.19 8.98 4.43
CA VAL A 147 -18.71 7.61 4.55
C VAL A 147 -17.57 6.63 4.89
N LEU A 148 -16.39 6.81 4.29
CA LEU A 148 -15.21 6.00 4.63
C LEU A 148 -14.75 6.20 6.09
N ASP A 149 -15.00 7.38 6.67
CA ASP A 149 -14.69 7.65 8.09
C ASP A 149 -15.54 6.83 9.06
N THR A 150 -16.68 6.28 8.60
CA THR A 150 -17.58 5.48 9.44
C THR A 150 -17.19 4.01 9.53
N ILE A 151 -16.23 3.53 8.74
CA ILE A 151 -15.77 2.17 8.85
C ILE A 151 -14.94 1.98 10.13
N ASP A 152 -15.28 0.95 10.88
CA ASP A 152 -14.56 0.55 12.09
C ASP A 152 -14.10 -0.91 11.93
N ALA A 153 -13.26 -1.12 10.92
CA ALA A 153 -12.72 -2.44 10.60
C ALA A 153 -11.75 -2.92 11.70
N ASP A 154 -11.75 -4.21 11.94
CA ASP A 154 -10.78 -4.83 12.82
C ASP A 154 -9.36 -4.67 12.29
N GLY A 155 -8.41 -4.54 13.24
CA GLY A 155 -6.99 -4.51 12.89
C GLY A 155 -6.43 -5.93 12.70
N TRP A 156 -5.30 -6.01 12.01
CA TRP A 156 -4.55 -7.25 11.83
C TRP A 156 -3.09 -7.09 12.23
N THR A 157 -2.39 -8.18 12.37
CA THR A 157 -0.93 -8.15 12.56
C THR A 157 -0.25 -8.12 11.20
N ALA A 158 0.50 -7.04 10.93
CA ALA A 158 1.42 -6.97 9.79
C ALA A 158 2.68 -7.76 10.16
N ASP A 159 2.79 -8.95 9.63
CA ASP A 159 3.88 -9.91 9.87
C ASP A 159 4.73 -10.17 8.63
N GLU A 160 4.41 -9.50 7.52
CA GLU A 160 5.06 -9.71 6.23
C GLU A 160 5.28 -8.39 5.48
N LEU A 161 6.48 -8.23 4.91
CA LEU A 161 6.78 -7.26 3.87
C LEU A 161 6.84 -7.99 2.53
N VAL A 162 6.23 -7.43 1.47
CA VAL A 162 6.29 -8.03 0.14
C VAL A 162 7.02 -7.12 -0.85
N LEU A 163 7.76 -7.73 -1.78
CA LEU A 163 8.28 -7.08 -2.99
C LEU A 163 7.38 -7.46 -4.17
N VAL A 164 6.84 -6.47 -4.84
CA VAL A 164 5.82 -6.64 -5.88
C VAL A 164 6.27 -6.01 -7.18
N GLN A 165 6.08 -6.72 -8.29
CA GLN A 165 6.23 -6.17 -9.64
C GLN A 165 4.88 -5.65 -10.15
N SER A 166 4.92 -4.43 -10.69
CA SER A 166 3.76 -3.80 -11.32
C SER A 166 3.88 -3.85 -12.84
N HIS A 167 2.98 -4.59 -13.47
CA HIS A 167 2.84 -4.64 -14.92
C HIS A 167 1.76 -3.65 -15.35
N LEU A 168 2.16 -2.62 -16.10
CA LEU A 168 1.23 -1.65 -16.68
C LEU A 168 0.42 -2.34 -17.78
N ARG A 169 -0.91 -2.20 -17.75
CA ARG A 169 -1.84 -2.68 -18.78
C ARG A 169 -2.90 -1.63 -19.07
N ASP A 170 -3.48 -1.66 -20.26
CA ASP A 170 -4.49 -0.70 -20.71
C ASP A 170 -5.73 -0.65 -19.80
N ARG A 171 -6.07 -1.77 -19.15
CA ARG A 171 -7.23 -1.88 -18.24
C ARG A 171 -6.87 -1.98 -16.75
N GLY A 172 -5.75 -1.39 -16.34
CA GLY A 172 -5.27 -1.39 -14.96
C GLY A 172 -3.96 -2.16 -14.78
N ASN A 173 -3.33 -1.98 -13.62
CA ASN A 173 -2.09 -2.65 -13.30
C ASN A 173 -2.35 -4.09 -12.86
N ARG A 174 -1.51 -5.02 -13.31
CA ARG A 174 -1.39 -6.34 -12.71
C ARG A 174 -0.22 -6.32 -11.74
N TYR A 175 -0.43 -6.87 -10.56
CA TYR A 175 0.59 -7.01 -9.54
C TYR A 175 1.00 -8.47 -9.42
N GLU A 176 2.29 -8.70 -9.25
CA GLU A 176 2.90 -10.00 -9.06
C GLU A 176 3.84 -9.93 -7.86
N VAL A 177 3.59 -10.73 -6.83
CA VAL A 177 4.47 -10.80 -5.66
C VAL A 177 5.70 -11.61 -6.05
N LEU A 178 6.86 -10.95 -6.06
CA LEU A 178 8.14 -11.60 -6.36
C LEU A 178 8.72 -12.29 -5.12
N HIS A 179 8.67 -11.62 -3.96
CA HIS A 179 9.22 -12.11 -2.71
C HIS A 179 8.34 -11.73 -1.53
N ARG A 180 8.34 -12.60 -0.51
CA ARG A 180 7.72 -12.40 0.80
C ARG A 180 8.78 -12.49 1.87
N PHE A 181 8.79 -11.54 2.78
CA PHE A 181 9.77 -11.45 3.87
C PHE A 181 8.99 -11.40 5.19
N ASN A 182 9.14 -12.45 6.02
CA ASN A 182 8.53 -12.45 7.35
C ASN A 182 9.19 -11.40 8.23
N LEU A 183 8.40 -10.59 8.90
CA LEU A 183 8.85 -9.69 9.93
C LEU A 183 9.23 -10.50 11.18
N SER A 184 10.10 -9.93 12.04
CA SER A 184 10.53 -10.62 13.25
C SER A 184 9.35 -10.85 14.20
N THR A 185 9.31 -12.05 14.80
CA THR A 185 8.36 -12.38 15.89
C THR A 185 8.80 -11.87 17.25
N ASP A 186 10.07 -11.42 17.38
CA ASP A 186 10.58 -10.86 18.64
C ASP A 186 10.02 -9.43 18.83
N SER A 187 9.00 -9.33 19.65
CA SER A 187 8.61 -8.06 20.27
C SER A 187 9.73 -7.69 21.25
N ARG A 188 10.62 -6.78 20.87
CA ARG A 188 11.50 -6.15 21.88
C ARG A 188 10.63 -5.20 22.67
N ASP A 189 10.31 -5.61 23.91
CA ASP A 189 9.77 -4.74 24.95
C ASP A 189 10.64 -3.49 25.16
#